data_cffc4bfbfc0513df6ca44a0910d1f99a
#
_entry.id   cffc4bfbfc0513df6ca44a0910d1f99a
#
_cell.length_a   1.000
_cell.length_b   1.000
_cell.length_c   1.000
_cell.angle_alpha   90.00
_cell.angle_beta   90.00
_cell.angle_gamma   90.00
#
_symmetry.space_group_name_H-M   'P 1'
#
loop_
_entity.id
_entity.type
_entity.pdbx_description
1 polymer ?
#
loop_
_entity_poly.entity_id
_entity_poly.type
_entity_poly.pdbx_seq_one_letter_code
_entity_poly.pdbx_strand_id
1 'polypeptide(L)'
;MHTKLRRSKRGGAHSPWRMPGDYHAPMSDTWHDRLAAGRVLLVDGGTGSELRRRGFALDARAWSAPAALTAFELLRSIHSDYIAAGADLISTNTFAAARFVLEAAGLGDRAAEVVRRSVTAAREARDAIGRDVAIAGSISCLPPSFDPHRYPSERSESDAYRELAERLAAEGVDLIALEMLEDTEHAARACAAVRATGLPIWLGVSCRLNDDGALVAFDFPDTPLGRVLDALLPFAPDAVNVMHSPPGAVAPALRAIAARSRSLVGAYPELEGGVTGFASERAAAAAGADSTRPGAGAKRATPSPMELVALASNWIGAGARIVGGCCGATPSHVRALRAAIDSLEKSGG
;
A
#
# COMPACT_ATOMS: atom_id res chain seq x y z
N MET A 1 44.04 17.66 -39.54
CA MET A 1 43.55 16.43 -38.86
C MET A 1 42.60 16.81 -37.76
N HIS A 2 41.27 16.78 -38.01
CA HIS A 2 40.24 17.10 -37.04
C HIS A 2 39.60 15.80 -36.55
N THR A 3 39.88 15.47 -35.30
CA THR A 3 39.27 14.31 -34.66
C THR A 3 37.91 14.74 -34.03
N LYS A 4 36.82 14.25 -34.64
CA LYS A 4 35.45 14.44 -34.09
C LYS A 4 35.23 13.50 -32.93
N LEU A 5 35.06 14.04 -31.73
CA LEU A 5 34.57 13.34 -30.54
C LEU A 5 33.08 12.95 -30.75
N ARG A 6 32.81 11.65 -30.77
CA ARG A 6 31.47 11.08 -30.75
C ARG A 6 30.88 11.24 -29.36
N ARG A 7 29.78 11.97 -29.25
CA ARG A 7 28.93 12.01 -28.03
C ARG A 7 28.23 10.66 -27.91
N SER A 8 28.48 9.94 -26.81
CA SER A 8 27.72 8.77 -26.42
C SER A 8 26.30 9.20 -26.02
N LYS A 9 25.30 8.65 -26.67
CA LYS A 9 23.88 8.78 -26.28
C LYS A 9 23.72 8.02 -24.95
N ARG A 10 23.35 8.73 -23.89
CA ARG A 10 22.91 8.15 -22.64
C ARG A 10 21.63 7.37 -22.93
N GLY A 11 21.62 6.08 -22.58
CA GLY A 11 20.44 5.22 -22.66
C GLY A 11 19.34 5.78 -21.77
N GLY A 12 18.18 6.06 -22.36
CA GLY A 12 16.98 6.39 -21.62
C GLY A 12 16.52 5.16 -20.85
N ALA A 13 16.26 5.33 -19.56
CA ALA A 13 15.62 4.32 -18.74
C ALA A 13 14.25 3.98 -19.37
N HIS A 14 14.07 2.74 -19.81
CA HIS A 14 12.79 2.24 -20.31
C HIS A 14 11.83 2.14 -19.12
N SER A 15 10.77 2.94 -19.11
CA SER A 15 9.63 2.71 -18.24
C SER A 15 9.04 1.33 -18.59
N PRO A 16 8.78 0.45 -17.62
CA PRO A 16 8.17 -0.85 -17.87
C PRO A 16 6.76 -0.75 -18.48
N TRP A 17 6.19 0.45 -18.49
CA TRP A 17 4.85 0.77 -19.01
C TRP A 17 4.81 1.17 -20.49
N ARG A 18 5.91 1.08 -21.25
CA ARG A 18 5.92 1.37 -22.67
C ARG A 18 5.52 0.12 -23.46
N MET A 19 4.26 0.09 -23.92
CA MET A 19 3.78 -0.89 -24.90
C MET A 19 4.36 -0.59 -26.28
N PRO A 20 4.74 -1.62 -27.09
CA PRO A 20 5.10 -1.44 -28.50
C PRO A 20 3.90 -0.95 -29.30
N GLY A 21 4.16 -0.04 -30.26
CA GLY A 21 3.14 0.71 -31.00
C GLY A 21 2.14 -0.09 -31.81
N ASP A 22 1.01 0.56 -32.04
CA ASP A 22 0.00 0.32 -33.08
C ASP A 22 -0.78 -1.01 -33.02
N TYR A 23 -1.61 -1.14 -31.95
CA TYR A 23 -2.78 -2.01 -32.01
C TYR A 23 -4.00 -1.17 -31.62
N HIS A 24 -4.82 -0.75 -32.57
CA HIS A 24 -6.17 -0.23 -32.32
C HIS A 24 -7.13 -1.40 -31.99
N ALA A 25 -6.97 -1.98 -30.79
CA ALA A 25 -8.04 -2.74 -30.16
C ALA A 25 -9.07 -1.76 -29.57
N PRO A 26 -10.35 -2.12 -29.43
CA PRO A 26 -11.29 -1.30 -28.68
C PRO A 26 -10.69 -1.05 -27.30
N MET A 27 -10.69 0.21 -26.85
CA MET A 27 -10.02 0.62 -25.59
C MET A 27 -10.56 -0.25 -24.45
N SER A 28 -9.81 -1.27 -24.08
CA SER A 28 -10.03 -2.03 -22.87
C SER A 28 -9.79 -1.04 -21.73
N ASP A 29 -10.73 -0.90 -20.82
CA ASP A 29 -10.59 0.03 -19.67
C ASP A 29 -9.78 -0.66 -18.57
N THR A 30 -8.57 -1.14 -18.94
CA THR A 30 -7.66 -1.81 -18.02
C THR A 30 -7.02 -0.80 -17.08
N TRP A 31 -6.55 -1.26 -15.92
CA TRP A 31 -5.81 -0.40 -15.01
C TRP A 31 -4.51 0.15 -15.66
N HIS A 32 -3.89 -0.61 -16.57
CA HIS A 32 -2.74 -0.16 -17.36
C HIS A 32 -3.12 0.99 -18.31
N ASP A 33 -4.27 0.87 -19.01
CA ASP A 33 -4.75 1.90 -19.92
C ASP A 33 -5.12 3.18 -19.16
N ARG A 34 -5.73 3.04 -17.99
CA ARG A 34 -6.02 4.17 -17.10
C ARG A 34 -4.75 4.89 -16.70
N LEU A 35 -3.73 4.15 -16.28
CA LEU A 35 -2.45 4.70 -15.89
C LEU A 35 -1.74 5.40 -17.06
N ALA A 36 -1.69 4.73 -18.22
CA ALA A 36 -1.08 5.28 -19.43
C ALA A 36 -1.77 6.55 -19.94
N ALA A 37 -3.09 6.63 -19.76
CA ALA A 37 -3.89 7.80 -20.09
C ALA A 37 -3.81 8.94 -19.02
N GLY A 38 -3.03 8.74 -17.96
CA GLY A 38 -2.94 9.69 -16.84
C GLY A 38 -4.21 9.81 -16.02
N ARG A 39 -5.14 8.84 -16.12
CA ARG A 39 -6.36 8.77 -15.34
C ARG A 39 -6.09 8.36 -13.90
N VAL A 40 -7.04 8.61 -13.02
CA VAL A 40 -6.93 8.28 -11.61
C VAL A 40 -7.21 6.80 -11.38
N LEU A 41 -6.28 6.09 -10.72
CA LEU A 41 -6.48 4.73 -10.23
C LEU A 41 -7.11 4.75 -8.84
N LEU A 42 -8.08 3.89 -8.63
CA LEU A 42 -8.74 3.68 -7.35
C LEU A 42 -8.22 2.39 -6.71
N VAL A 43 -7.55 2.51 -5.56
CA VAL A 43 -7.16 1.35 -4.76
C VAL A 43 -8.31 0.91 -3.85
N ASP A 44 -8.23 -0.30 -3.35
CA ASP A 44 -9.20 -0.87 -2.41
C ASP A 44 -9.20 -0.17 -1.04
N GLY A 45 -9.64 -0.86 -0.01
CA GLY A 45 -9.61 -0.42 1.39
C GLY A 45 -8.77 -1.38 2.24
N GLY A 46 -8.72 -1.11 3.55
CA GLY A 46 -7.95 -1.92 4.49
C GLY A 46 -8.55 -3.32 4.65
N THR A 47 -7.93 -4.33 4.04
CA THR A 47 -8.37 -5.74 4.15
C THR A 47 -8.42 -6.20 5.61
N GLY A 48 -7.42 -5.86 6.43
CA GLY A 48 -7.39 -6.22 7.84
C GLY A 48 -8.52 -5.58 8.66
N SER A 49 -8.80 -4.29 8.46
CA SER A 49 -9.91 -3.61 9.15
C SER A 49 -11.27 -4.13 8.69
N GLU A 50 -11.43 -4.52 7.44
CA GLU A 50 -12.65 -5.09 6.91
C GLU A 50 -12.88 -6.52 7.43
N LEU A 51 -11.82 -7.34 7.55
CA LEU A 51 -11.87 -8.64 8.22
C LEU A 51 -12.37 -8.49 9.65
N ARG A 52 -11.79 -7.56 10.43
CA ARG A 52 -12.23 -7.25 11.79
C ARG A 52 -13.69 -6.81 11.83
N ARG A 53 -14.08 -5.91 10.95
CA ARG A 53 -15.47 -5.41 10.86
C ARG A 53 -16.48 -6.54 10.59
N ARG A 54 -16.06 -7.60 9.88
CA ARG A 54 -16.86 -8.80 9.61
C ARG A 54 -16.71 -9.91 10.66
N GLY A 55 -16.08 -9.62 11.79
CA GLY A 55 -16.01 -10.51 12.94
C GLY A 55 -14.79 -11.43 12.99
N PHE A 56 -13.80 -11.25 12.09
CA PHE A 56 -12.53 -11.97 12.22
C PHE A 56 -11.68 -11.35 13.31
N ALA A 57 -11.20 -12.18 14.26
CA ALA A 57 -10.28 -11.73 15.30
C ALA A 57 -8.87 -11.58 14.71
N LEU A 58 -8.33 -10.37 14.72
CA LEU A 58 -6.96 -10.11 14.28
C LEU A 58 -5.96 -10.73 15.27
N ASP A 59 -4.86 -11.26 14.75
CA ASP A 59 -3.79 -11.80 15.59
C ASP A 59 -2.93 -10.66 16.16
N ALA A 60 -2.59 -10.75 17.44
CA ALA A 60 -1.81 -9.73 18.14
C ALA A 60 -0.34 -9.65 17.67
N ARG A 61 0.13 -10.55 16.82
CA ARG A 61 1.53 -10.64 16.36
C ARG A 61 1.66 -10.54 14.85
N ALA A 62 0.70 -11.12 14.10
CA ALA A 62 0.70 -11.17 12.64
C ALA A 62 -0.55 -10.54 12.02
N TRP A 63 -1.27 -9.67 12.77
CA TRP A 63 -2.39 -8.87 12.27
C TRP A 63 -3.44 -9.76 11.55
N SER A 64 -3.70 -9.50 10.27
CA SER A 64 -4.69 -10.22 9.45
C SER A 64 -4.13 -11.46 8.72
N ALA A 65 -2.82 -11.70 8.74
CA ALA A 65 -2.18 -12.78 7.97
C ALA A 65 -2.80 -14.17 8.21
N PRO A 66 -3.22 -14.56 9.46
CA PRO A 66 -3.84 -15.86 9.71
C PRO A 66 -5.18 -16.07 8.96
N ALA A 67 -5.86 -15.01 8.51
CA ALA A 67 -7.12 -15.13 7.78
C ALA A 67 -6.97 -15.93 6.47
N ALA A 68 -5.81 -15.86 5.83
CA ALA A 68 -5.52 -16.68 4.65
C ALA A 68 -5.65 -18.18 4.92
N LEU A 69 -5.40 -18.62 6.15
CA LEU A 69 -5.44 -20.02 6.55
C LEU A 69 -6.78 -20.45 7.13
N THR A 70 -7.45 -19.56 7.87
CA THR A 70 -8.59 -19.88 8.73
C THR A 70 -9.91 -19.25 8.30
N ALA A 71 -9.86 -18.23 7.43
CA ALA A 71 -11.03 -17.48 6.95
C ALA A 71 -10.93 -17.14 5.46
N PHE A 72 -10.48 -18.09 4.63
CA PHE A 72 -10.21 -17.90 3.21
C PHE A 72 -11.41 -17.34 2.43
N GLU A 73 -12.60 -17.92 2.63
CA GLU A 73 -13.82 -17.47 1.93
C GLU A 73 -14.20 -16.04 2.33
N LEU A 74 -14.02 -15.68 3.59
CA LEU A 74 -14.25 -14.31 4.05
C LEU A 74 -13.25 -13.35 3.38
N LEU A 75 -11.98 -13.71 3.32
CA LEU A 75 -10.94 -12.93 2.65
C LEU A 75 -11.27 -12.74 1.17
N ARG A 76 -11.60 -13.82 0.46
CA ARG A 76 -12.00 -13.79 -0.95
C ARG A 76 -13.23 -12.88 -1.17
N SER A 77 -14.24 -12.98 -0.29
CA SER A 77 -15.44 -12.13 -0.40
C SER A 77 -15.14 -10.65 -0.21
N ILE A 78 -14.18 -10.30 0.66
CA ILE A 78 -13.75 -8.90 0.85
C ILE A 78 -13.12 -8.34 -0.43
N HIS A 79 -12.21 -9.09 -1.06
CA HIS A 79 -11.65 -8.69 -2.35
C HIS A 79 -12.74 -8.53 -3.41
N SER A 80 -13.69 -9.48 -3.49
CA SER A 80 -14.82 -9.38 -4.42
C SER A 80 -15.63 -8.11 -4.21
N ASP A 81 -15.91 -7.73 -2.96
CA ASP A 81 -16.70 -6.54 -2.65
C ASP A 81 -15.97 -5.24 -3.02
N TYR A 82 -14.65 -5.17 -2.84
CA TYR A 82 -13.85 -4.02 -3.28
C TYR A 82 -13.80 -3.92 -4.80
N ILE A 83 -13.63 -5.04 -5.52
CA ILE A 83 -13.66 -5.06 -6.98
C ILE A 83 -15.04 -4.64 -7.49
N ALA A 84 -16.13 -5.18 -6.93
CA ALA A 84 -17.50 -4.81 -7.28
C ALA A 84 -17.83 -3.34 -6.94
N ALA A 85 -17.17 -2.77 -5.93
CA ALA A 85 -17.28 -1.36 -5.59
C ALA A 85 -16.53 -0.44 -6.57
N GLY A 86 -15.68 -0.98 -7.44
CA GLY A 86 -15.00 -0.21 -8.48
C GLY A 86 -13.50 -0.02 -8.29
N ALA A 87 -12.85 -0.76 -7.39
CA ALA A 87 -11.38 -0.72 -7.27
C ALA A 87 -10.71 -1.14 -8.58
N ASP A 88 -9.66 -0.42 -8.99
CA ASP A 88 -8.80 -0.74 -10.13
C ASP A 88 -7.57 -1.56 -9.67
N LEU A 89 -7.32 -1.59 -8.36
CA LEU A 89 -6.26 -2.35 -7.72
C LEU A 89 -6.75 -2.88 -6.36
N ILE A 90 -6.38 -4.12 -6.05
CA ILE A 90 -6.59 -4.73 -4.74
C ILE A 90 -5.27 -5.22 -4.16
N SER A 91 -5.11 -5.09 -2.84
CA SER A 91 -3.91 -5.50 -2.11
C SER A 91 -4.10 -6.88 -1.50
N THR A 92 -3.11 -7.78 -1.69
CA THR A 92 -3.14 -9.11 -1.06
C THR A 92 -3.04 -9.00 0.47
N ASN A 93 -3.57 -9.99 1.20
CA ASN A 93 -3.49 -10.05 2.66
C ASN A 93 -2.10 -10.54 3.13
N THR A 94 -1.04 -9.89 2.64
CA THR A 94 0.36 -10.26 2.92
C THR A 94 1.15 -9.16 3.64
N PHE A 95 0.48 -8.08 4.06
CA PHE A 95 1.06 -6.98 4.81
C PHE A 95 1.94 -7.45 5.99
N ALA A 96 1.46 -8.41 6.80
CA ALA A 96 2.17 -8.97 7.94
C ALA A 96 2.72 -10.38 7.64
N ALA A 97 3.14 -10.66 6.40
CA ALA A 97 3.56 -12.00 5.99
C ALA A 97 5.08 -12.20 5.91
N ALA A 98 5.89 -11.23 6.33
CA ALA A 98 7.32 -11.44 6.48
C ALA A 98 7.59 -12.61 7.47
N ARG A 99 8.55 -13.49 7.15
CA ARG A 99 8.80 -14.72 7.93
C ARG A 99 8.95 -14.43 9.42
N PHE A 100 9.73 -13.43 9.79
CA PHE A 100 9.97 -13.11 11.20
C PHE A 100 8.70 -12.65 11.95
N VAL A 101 7.74 -12.05 11.24
CA VAL A 101 6.43 -11.69 11.80
C VAL A 101 5.59 -12.95 12.00
N LEU A 102 5.55 -13.83 11.01
CA LEU A 102 4.81 -15.10 11.09
C LEU A 102 5.39 -16.05 12.13
N GLU A 103 6.72 -16.09 12.28
CA GLU A 103 7.39 -16.88 13.34
C GLU A 103 6.96 -16.42 14.74
N ALA A 104 6.83 -15.11 14.97
CA ALA A 104 6.33 -14.57 16.23
C ALA A 104 4.89 -15.04 16.53
N ALA A 105 4.10 -15.32 15.50
CA ALA A 105 2.75 -15.88 15.61
C ALA A 105 2.68 -17.42 15.55
N GLY A 106 3.82 -18.11 15.49
CA GLY A 106 3.89 -19.58 15.36
C GLY A 106 3.52 -20.10 13.98
N LEU A 107 3.59 -19.24 12.94
CA LEU A 107 3.20 -19.56 11.57
C LEU A 107 4.39 -19.59 10.58
N GLY A 108 5.64 -19.53 11.07
CA GLY A 108 6.84 -19.48 10.24
C GLY A 108 6.92 -20.61 9.21
N ASP A 109 6.64 -21.86 9.61
CA ASP A 109 6.64 -23.02 8.71
C ASP A 109 5.52 -22.98 7.65
N ARG A 110 4.52 -22.13 7.84
CA ARG A 110 3.39 -21.95 6.95
C ARG A 110 3.47 -20.65 6.12
N ALA A 111 4.59 -19.93 6.17
CA ALA A 111 4.75 -18.65 5.48
C ALA A 111 4.43 -18.74 3.98
N ALA A 112 4.95 -19.79 3.31
CA ALA A 112 4.66 -20.03 1.90
C ALA A 112 3.16 -20.26 1.63
N GLU A 113 2.48 -20.97 2.50
CA GLU A 113 1.05 -21.22 2.38
C GLU A 113 0.23 -19.96 2.60
N VAL A 114 0.59 -19.13 3.60
CA VAL A 114 -0.06 -17.82 3.85
C VAL A 114 0.01 -16.94 2.60
N VAL A 115 1.19 -16.79 2.01
CA VAL A 115 1.37 -15.96 0.79
C VAL A 115 0.54 -16.51 -0.37
N ARG A 116 0.70 -17.80 -0.69
CA ARG A 116 -0.02 -18.43 -1.78
C ARG A 116 -1.53 -18.29 -1.63
N ARG A 117 -2.10 -18.58 -0.44
CA ARG A 117 -3.55 -18.47 -0.21
C ARG A 117 -4.04 -17.03 -0.24
N SER A 118 -3.25 -16.06 0.23
CA SER A 118 -3.59 -14.63 0.13
C SER A 118 -3.69 -14.17 -1.32
N VAL A 119 -2.72 -14.55 -2.17
CA VAL A 119 -2.75 -14.23 -3.61
C VAL A 119 -3.88 -14.99 -4.31
N THR A 120 -4.10 -16.26 -3.97
CA THR A 120 -5.19 -17.06 -4.54
C THR A 120 -6.55 -16.41 -4.24
N ALA A 121 -6.80 -15.94 -3.02
CA ALA A 121 -8.07 -15.28 -2.67
C ALA A 121 -8.32 -14.01 -3.52
N ALA A 122 -7.29 -13.20 -3.73
CA ALA A 122 -7.38 -12.01 -4.59
C ALA A 122 -7.64 -12.38 -6.06
N ARG A 123 -6.94 -13.38 -6.58
CA ARG A 123 -7.09 -13.87 -7.95
C ARG A 123 -8.47 -14.45 -8.21
N GLU A 124 -8.96 -15.34 -7.34
CA GLU A 124 -10.29 -15.94 -7.46
C GLU A 124 -11.39 -14.87 -7.40
N ALA A 125 -11.23 -13.85 -6.55
CA ALA A 125 -12.17 -12.73 -6.49
C ALA A 125 -12.20 -11.93 -7.79
N ARG A 126 -11.04 -11.62 -8.37
CA ARG A 126 -10.90 -10.92 -9.66
C ARG A 126 -11.54 -11.74 -10.79
N ASP A 127 -11.16 -13.00 -10.89
CA ASP A 127 -11.60 -13.89 -11.97
C ASP A 127 -13.11 -14.15 -11.92
N ALA A 128 -13.69 -14.27 -10.72
CA ALA A 128 -15.13 -14.45 -10.53
C ALA A 128 -15.95 -13.23 -10.95
N ILE A 129 -15.41 -12.01 -10.80
CA ILE A 129 -16.10 -10.77 -11.21
C ILE A 129 -15.83 -10.46 -12.69
N GLY A 130 -14.71 -10.92 -13.24
CA GLY A 130 -14.36 -10.72 -14.66
C GLY A 130 -13.97 -9.29 -14.98
N ARG A 131 -13.48 -8.51 -13.98
CA ARG A 131 -12.91 -7.20 -14.22
C ARG A 131 -11.38 -7.28 -14.25
N ASP A 132 -10.76 -6.50 -15.14
CA ASP A 132 -9.32 -6.30 -15.14
C ASP A 132 -8.94 -5.38 -13.98
N VAL A 133 -8.38 -5.97 -12.92
CA VAL A 133 -7.97 -5.32 -11.68
C VAL A 133 -6.55 -5.76 -11.35
N ALA A 134 -5.67 -4.83 -11.02
CA ALA A 134 -4.32 -5.15 -10.57
C ALA A 134 -4.35 -5.83 -9.19
N ILE A 135 -3.47 -6.81 -9.01
CA ILE A 135 -3.21 -7.44 -7.71
C ILE A 135 -1.85 -6.97 -7.21
N ALA A 136 -1.85 -6.17 -6.15
CA ALA A 136 -0.64 -5.72 -5.50
C ALA A 136 -0.23 -6.70 -4.38
N GLY A 137 1.00 -7.20 -4.44
CA GLY A 137 1.59 -7.92 -3.32
C GLY A 137 1.97 -6.93 -2.22
N SER A 138 1.28 -6.96 -1.07
CA SER A 138 1.58 -6.06 0.05
C SER A 138 2.74 -6.60 0.89
N ILE A 139 3.72 -5.75 1.16
CA ILE A 139 4.84 -5.99 2.10
C ILE A 139 4.95 -4.79 3.02
N SER A 140 5.01 -5.00 4.33
CA SER A 140 5.26 -3.92 5.30
C SER A 140 6.57 -4.12 6.05
N CYS A 141 7.05 -3.03 6.63
CA CYS A 141 8.13 -3.05 7.62
C CYS A 141 7.58 -3.22 9.04
N LEU A 142 6.51 -4.01 9.21
CA LEU A 142 5.94 -4.28 10.52
C LEU A 142 6.93 -5.07 11.40
N PRO A 143 7.29 -4.55 12.59
CA PRO A 143 8.13 -5.30 13.51
C PRO A 143 7.37 -6.47 14.16
N PRO A 144 8.07 -7.57 14.53
CA PRO A 144 7.44 -8.68 15.22
C PRO A 144 6.70 -8.22 16.47
N SER A 145 5.42 -8.62 16.60
CA SER A 145 4.55 -8.23 17.72
C SER A 145 4.44 -6.71 17.92
N PHE A 146 4.54 -5.92 16.85
CA PHE A 146 4.52 -4.45 16.88
C PHE A 146 5.61 -3.81 17.77
N ASP A 147 6.72 -4.52 17.99
CA ASP A 147 7.81 -4.07 18.85
C ASP A 147 9.09 -3.80 18.02
N PRO A 148 9.48 -2.52 17.79
CA PRO A 148 10.66 -2.17 17.02
C PRO A 148 11.98 -2.74 17.57
N HIS A 149 12.02 -3.14 18.85
CA HIS A 149 13.20 -3.79 19.43
C HIS A 149 13.31 -5.28 19.10
N ARG A 150 12.35 -5.84 18.36
CA ARG A 150 12.27 -7.26 18.04
C ARG A 150 12.62 -7.58 16.59
N TYR A 151 13.11 -6.62 15.83
CA TYR A 151 13.62 -6.94 14.49
C TYR A 151 14.74 -7.99 14.60
N PRO A 152 14.80 -8.95 13.68
CA PRO A 152 15.89 -9.91 13.61
C PRO A 152 17.21 -9.22 13.19
N SER A 153 18.28 -10.00 13.09
CA SER A 153 19.53 -9.48 12.51
C SER A 153 19.27 -8.98 11.09
N GLU A 154 20.05 -7.99 10.66
CA GLU A 154 19.97 -7.40 9.30
C GLU A 154 19.93 -8.44 8.18
N ARG A 155 20.76 -9.49 8.30
CA ARG A 155 20.79 -10.60 7.35
C ARG A 155 19.46 -11.37 7.34
N SER A 156 18.97 -11.75 8.51
CA SER A 156 17.71 -12.52 8.62
C SER A 156 16.52 -11.70 8.14
N GLU A 157 16.51 -10.40 8.40
CA GLU A 157 15.49 -9.49 7.92
C GLU A 157 15.52 -9.38 6.39
N SER A 158 16.71 -9.13 5.81
CA SER A 158 16.89 -9.03 4.36
C SER A 158 16.51 -10.33 3.65
N ASP A 159 16.84 -11.49 4.23
CA ASP A 159 16.48 -12.80 3.69
C ASP A 159 14.95 -13.01 3.74
N ALA A 160 14.27 -12.57 4.81
CA ALA A 160 12.83 -12.68 4.94
C ALA A 160 12.06 -11.78 3.94
N TYR A 161 12.51 -10.55 3.73
CA TYR A 161 11.92 -9.68 2.70
C TYR A 161 12.15 -10.23 1.29
N ARG A 162 13.35 -10.77 1.02
CA ARG A 162 13.63 -11.40 -0.27
C ARG A 162 12.73 -12.60 -0.50
N GLU A 163 12.61 -13.50 0.48
CA GLU A 163 11.71 -14.65 0.39
C GLU A 163 10.27 -14.23 0.09
N LEU A 164 9.75 -13.23 0.80
CA LEU A 164 8.38 -12.75 0.60
C LEU A 164 8.20 -12.13 -0.79
N ALA A 165 9.13 -11.28 -1.22
CA ALA A 165 9.07 -10.64 -2.54
C ALA A 165 9.14 -11.64 -3.69
N GLU A 166 10.07 -12.61 -3.61
CA GLU A 166 10.20 -13.69 -4.61
C GLU A 166 8.96 -14.58 -4.67
N ARG A 167 8.35 -14.90 -3.53
CA ARG A 167 7.10 -15.67 -3.46
C ARG A 167 5.94 -14.92 -4.09
N LEU A 168 5.78 -13.63 -3.78
CA LEU A 168 4.74 -12.80 -4.39
C LEU A 168 4.90 -12.73 -5.91
N ALA A 169 6.14 -12.54 -6.38
CA ALA A 169 6.44 -12.54 -7.82
C ALA A 169 6.12 -13.91 -8.47
N ALA A 170 6.49 -15.01 -7.82
CA ALA A 170 6.21 -16.37 -8.30
C ALA A 170 4.70 -16.70 -8.32
N GLU A 171 3.92 -16.14 -7.39
CA GLU A 171 2.47 -16.26 -7.37
C GLU A 171 1.79 -15.35 -8.41
N GLY A 172 2.54 -14.49 -9.11
CA GLY A 172 2.06 -13.70 -10.24
C GLY A 172 1.25 -12.47 -9.84
N VAL A 173 1.68 -11.74 -8.82
CA VAL A 173 1.16 -10.39 -8.55
C VAL A 173 1.62 -9.41 -9.62
N ASP A 174 0.84 -8.37 -9.89
CA ASP A 174 1.13 -7.41 -10.96
C ASP A 174 2.18 -6.36 -10.54
N LEU A 175 2.26 -6.05 -9.25
CA LEU A 175 3.21 -5.14 -8.65
C LEU A 175 3.41 -5.47 -7.17
N ILE A 176 4.41 -4.87 -6.52
CA ILE A 176 4.58 -4.95 -5.08
C ILE A 176 4.37 -3.56 -4.46
N ALA A 177 3.43 -3.48 -3.51
CA ALA A 177 3.21 -2.34 -2.66
C ALA A 177 3.98 -2.53 -1.35
N LEU A 178 5.00 -1.68 -1.14
CA LEU A 178 5.70 -1.57 0.14
C LEU A 178 4.95 -0.56 1.00
N GLU A 179 4.46 -0.99 2.15
CA GLU A 179 3.51 -0.23 2.97
C GLU A 179 4.06 0.09 4.36
N MET A 180 3.60 1.20 4.96
CA MET A 180 4.07 1.71 6.25
C MET A 180 5.59 1.92 6.29
N LEU A 181 6.13 2.60 5.28
CA LEU A 181 7.55 2.95 5.24
C LEU A 181 7.78 4.24 6.03
N GLU A 182 8.50 4.11 7.12
CA GLU A 182 8.67 5.18 8.12
C GLU A 182 10.12 5.42 8.54
N ASP A 183 10.98 4.44 8.30
CA ASP A 183 12.39 4.48 8.63
C ASP A 183 13.27 4.39 7.38
N THR A 184 14.57 4.55 7.55
CA THR A 184 15.53 4.55 6.43
C THR A 184 16.28 3.24 6.27
N GLU A 185 16.22 2.33 7.26
CA GLU A 185 17.02 1.09 7.28
C GLU A 185 16.19 -0.13 6.91
N HIS A 186 15.12 -0.42 7.66
CA HIS A 186 14.22 -1.54 7.40
C HIS A 186 13.53 -1.36 6.04
N ALA A 187 13.05 -0.14 5.77
CA ALA A 187 12.45 0.22 4.49
C ALA A 187 13.41 0.04 3.30
N ALA A 188 14.69 0.40 3.45
CA ALA A 188 15.69 0.20 2.39
C ALA A 188 15.95 -1.29 2.12
N ARG A 189 15.99 -2.14 3.16
CA ARG A 189 16.12 -3.60 3.00
C ARG A 189 14.94 -4.20 2.23
N ALA A 190 13.71 -3.79 2.58
CA ALA A 190 12.51 -4.20 1.87
C ALA A 190 12.52 -3.72 0.40
N CYS A 191 12.89 -2.46 0.15
CA CYS A 191 13.04 -1.91 -1.21
C CYS A 191 14.07 -2.69 -2.04
N ALA A 192 15.22 -3.03 -1.46
CA ALA A 192 16.25 -3.81 -2.14
C ALA A 192 15.75 -5.20 -2.53
N ALA A 193 15.01 -5.86 -1.65
CA ALA A 193 14.41 -7.17 -1.92
C ALA A 193 13.40 -7.11 -3.07
N VAL A 194 12.51 -6.12 -3.06
CA VAL A 194 11.50 -5.96 -4.12
C VAL A 194 12.15 -5.58 -5.45
N ARG A 195 13.15 -4.72 -5.44
CA ARG A 195 13.89 -4.32 -6.66
C ARG A 195 14.48 -5.52 -7.39
N ALA A 196 14.91 -6.53 -6.67
CA ALA A 196 15.48 -7.76 -7.24
C ALA A 196 14.47 -8.61 -8.02
N THR A 197 13.17 -8.44 -7.78
CA THR A 197 12.12 -9.20 -8.50
C THR A 197 11.86 -8.68 -9.91
N GLY A 198 12.21 -7.43 -10.20
CA GLY A 198 11.90 -6.76 -11.47
C GLY A 198 10.44 -6.30 -11.61
N LEU A 199 9.58 -6.55 -10.62
CA LEU A 199 8.20 -6.04 -10.59
C LEU A 199 8.18 -4.54 -10.32
N PRO A 200 7.10 -3.84 -10.75
CA PRO A 200 6.87 -2.45 -10.39
C PRO A 200 6.79 -2.27 -8.88
N ILE A 201 7.36 -1.17 -8.39
CA ILE A 201 7.46 -0.84 -6.96
C ILE A 201 6.57 0.36 -6.65
N TRP A 202 5.61 0.16 -5.75
CA TRP A 202 4.87 1.25 -5.15
C TRP A 202 5.30 1.44 -3.69
N LEU A 203 5.74 2.64 -3.34
CA LEU A 203 6.06 2.98 -1.95
C LEU A 203 4.84 3.58 -1.28
N GLY A 204 4.51 3.12 -0.09
CA GLY A 204 3.53 3.68 0.81
C GLY A 204 4.23 4.24 2.04
N VAL A 205 4.46 5.56 2.08
CA VAL A 205 5.09 6.22 3.23
C VAL A 205 4.03 6.66 4.24
N SER A 206 4.33 6.47 5.53
CA SER A 206 3.47 6.90 6.61
C SER A 206 4.07 8.12 7.31
N CYS A 207 3.25 9.16 7.51
CA CYS A 207 3.69 10.40 8.11
C CYS A 207 2.58 11.11 8.88
N ARG A 208 2.99 12.05 9.71
CA ARG A 208 2.09 12.97 10.41
C ARG A 208 2.70 14.37 10.50
N LEU A 209 1.89 15.34 10.86
CA LEU A 209 2.40 16.64 11.28
C LEU A 209 2.73 16.56 12.77
N ASN A 210 3.91 17.06 13.16
CA ASN A 210 4.26 17.28 14.56
C ASN A 210 3.62 18.59 15.09
N ASP A 211 3.87 18.92 16.34
CA ASP A 211 3.31 20.12 16.97
C ASP A 211 3.76 21.43 16.32
N ASP A 212 4.94 21.44 15.68
CA ASP A 212 5.45 22.57 14.92
C ASP A 212 4.93 22.63 13.48
N GLY A 213 4.08 21.69 13.06
CA GLY A 213 3.54 21.58 11.72
C GLY A 213 4.51 20.99 10.69
N ALA A 214 5.64 20.42 11.11
CA ALA A 214 6.57 19.72 10.22
C ALA A 214 6.11 18.29 9.92
N LEU A 215 6.35 17.83 8.68
CA LEU A 215 6.11 16.43 8.29
C LEU A 215 7.21 15.52 8.85
N VAL A 216 6.80 14.59 9.69
CA VAL A 216 7.66 13.56 10.28
C VAL A 216 7.09 12.17 9.98
N ALA A 217 7.94 11.14 10.04
CA ALA A 217 7.50 9.75 9.98
C ALA A 217 6.51 9.46 11.12
N PHE A 218 5.55 8.57 10.88
CA PHE A 218 4.39 8.43 11.78
C PHE A 218 4.79 7.97 13.18
N ASP A 219 5.53 6.87 13.28
CA ASP A 219 6.00 6.30 14.55
C ASP A 219 7.41 6.79 14.97
N PHE A 220 8.11 7.52 14.10
CA PHE A 220 9.45 8.05 14.34
C PHE A 220 9.46 9.59 14.25
N PRO A 221 8.96 10.28 15.30
CA PRO A 221 8.72 11.73 15.28
C PRO A 221 9.99 12.57 15.08
N ASP A 222 11.16 12.01 15.36
CA ASP A 222 12.46 12.67 15.14
C ASP A 222 12.98 12.49 13.71
N THR A 223 12.27 11.75 12.88
CA THR A 223 12.64 11.49 11.49
C THR A 223 11.80 12.33 10.54
N PRO A 224 12.34 13.39 9.92
CA PRO A 224 11.62 14.15 8.89
C PRO A 224 11.23 13.25 7.70
N LEU A 225 10.02 13.40 7.17
CA LEU A 225 9.56 12.66 5.98
C LEU A 225 10.53 12.80 4.80
N GLY A 226 11.13 13.99 4.63
CA GLY A 226 12.12 14.23 3.59
C GLY A 226 13.31 13.28 3.66
N ARG A 227 13.78 12.93 4.87
CA ARG A 227 14.87 11.97 5.06
C ARG A 227 14.48 10.55 4.63
N VAL A 228 13.23 10.13 4.93
CA VAL A 228 12.70 8.83 4.47
C VAL A 228 12.65 8.81 2.95
N LEU A 229 12.10 9.86 2.33
CA LEU A 229 12.03 9.96 0.87
C LEU A 229 13.42 9.94 0.22
N ASP A 230 14.37 10.70 0.73
CA ASP A 230 15.73 10.76 0.19
C ASP A 230 16.47 9.39 0.27
N ALA A 231 16.14 8.56 1.26
CA ALA A 231 16.67 7.20 1.37
C ALA A 231 16.02 6.20 0.41
N LEU A 232 14.71 6.36 0.11
CA LEU A 232 13.95 5.35 -0.63
C LEU A 232 13.81 5.66 -2.13
N LEU A 233 13.82 6.93 -2.54
CA LEU A 233 13.72 7.32 -3.94
C LEU A 233 14.85 6.77 -4.86
N PRO A 234 16.10 6.52 -4.36
CA PRO A 234 17.13 5.86 -5.19
C PRO A 234 16.76 4.45 -5.68
N PHE A 235 15.78 3.78 -5.05
CA PHE A 235 15.24 2.50 -5.54
C PHE A 235 14.35 2.65 -6.77
N ALA A 236 14.14 3.86 -7.28
CA ALA A 236 13.39 4.19 -8.48
C ALA A 236 11.96 3.61 -8.48
N PRO A 237 11.12 3.96 -7.48
CA PRO A 237 9.74 3.50 -7.42
C PRO A 237 8.91 4.05 -8.57
N ASP A 238 7.93 3.26 -9.04
CA ASP A 238 6.97 3.68 -10.06
C ASP A 238 5.91 4.62 -9.47
N ALA A 239 5.56 4.43 -8.20
CA ALA A 239 4.67 5.32 -7.47
C ALA A 239 5.14 5.54 -6.03
N VAL A 240 4.83 6.72 -5.48
CA VAL A 240 5.00 7.05 -4.05
C VAL A 240 3.67 7.53 -3.50
N ASN A 241 3.14 6.80 -2.53
CA ASN A 241 1.84 7.03 -1.96
C ASN A 241 1.95 7.47 -0.49
N VAL A 242 1.07 8.34 -0.05
CA VAL A 242 0.86 8.64 1.37
C VAL A 242 -0.20 7.69 1.90
N MET A 243 0.17 6.80 2.81
CA MET A 243 -0.72 5.82 3.42
C MET A 243 -0.58 5.81 4.94
N HIS A 244 -1.46 5.15 5.67
CA HIS A 244 -1.44 5.06 7.13
C HIS A 244 -1.08 6.42 7.80
N SER A 245 -1.70 7.48 7.35
CA SER A 245 -1.41 8.87 7.73
C SER A 245 -2.71 9.60 8.00
N PRO A 246 -2.77 10.54 8.95
CA PRO A 246 -3.95 11.37 9.13
C PRO A 246 -4.27 12.15 7.85
N PRO A 247 -5.55 12.28 7.45
CA PRO A 247 -5.92 12.98 6.23
C PRO A 247 -5.36 14.41 6.09
N GLY A 248 -5.14 15.10 7.22
CA GLY A 248 -4.53 16.44 7.24
C GLY A 248 -3.05 16.49 6.84
N ALA A 249 -2.32 15.38 6.95
CA ALA A 249 -0.92 15.29 6.53
C ALA A 249 -0.77 15.03 5.01
N VAL A 250 -1.82 14.54 4.34
CA VAL A 250 -1.72 14.05 2.95
C VAL A 250 -1.30 15.15 1.98
N ALA A 251 -1.99 16.27 1.92
CA ALA A 251 -1.67 17.31 0.94
C ALA A 251 -0.26 17.93 1.12
N PRO A 252 0.21 18.21 2.35
CA PRO A 252 1.61 18.57 2.57
C PRO A 252 2.60 17.48 2.11
N ALA A 253 2.31 16.20 2.40
CA ALA A 253 3.18 15.08 2.01
C ALA A 253 3.24 14.89 0.49
N LEU A 254 2.12 14.98 -0.23
CA LEU A 254 2.09 14.94 -1.69
C LEU A 254 3.00 16.02 -2.31
N ARG A 255 2.96 17.25 -1.78
CA ARG A 255 3.87 18.32 -2.22
C ARG A 255 5.34 18.00 -1.94
N ALA A 256 5.64 17.42 -0.78
CA ALA A 256 7.00 17.03 -0.42
C ALA A 256 7.54 15.92 -1.33
N ILE A 257 6.69 14.96 -1.72
CA ILE A 257 7.01 13.89 -2.68
C ILE A 257 7.25 14.49 -4.08
N ALA A 258 6.30 15.29 -4.57
CA ALA A 258 6.38 15.89 -5.92
C ALA A 258 7.61 16.81 -6.10
N ALA A 259 8.09 17.43 -5.03
CA ALA A 259 9.31 18.23 -5.04
C ALA A 259 10.60 17.39 -5.19
N ARG A 260 10.55 16.08 -4.92
CA ARG A 260 11.70 15.16 -4.88
C ARG A 260 11.68 14.08 -5.96
N SER A 261 10.51 13.75 -6.49
CA SER A 261 10.33 12.63 -7.40
C SER A 261 9.45 13.00 -8.59
N ARG A 262 9.66 12.28 -9.69
CA ARG A 262 8.76 12.28 -10.85
C ARG A 262 7.92 11.01 -10.94
N SER A 263 7.99 10.13 -9.94
CA SER A 263 7.13 8.96 -9.82
C SER A 263 5.67 9.40 -9.73
N LEU A 264 4.74 8.52 -10.06
CA LEU A 264 3.33 8.76 -9.76
C LEU A 264 3.16 9.02 -8.27
N VAL A 265 2.26 9.91 -7.92
CA VAL A 265 1.94 10.18 -6.52
C VAL A 265 0.50 9.77 -6.21
N GLY A 266 0.29 9.28 -5.00
CA GLY A 266 -1.02 8.83 -4.57
C GLY A 266 -1.28 9.01 -3.08
N ALA A 267 -2.52 8.76 -2.68
CA ALA A 267 -2.95 8.86 -1.30
C ALA A 267 -4.08 7.86 -0.97
N TYR A 268 -3.84 7.01 0.03
CA TYR A 268 -4.84 6.14 0.66
C TYR A 268 -4.63 6.14 2.18
N PRO A 269 -4.97 7.27 2.84
CA PRO A 269 -4.70 7.49 4.25
C PRO A 269 -5.56 6.64 5.17
N GLU A 270 -5.21 6.66 6.46
CA GLU A 270 -5.98 6.08 7.54
C GLU A 270 -7.32 6.81 7.72
N LEU A 271 -8.42 6.08 7.79
CA LEU A 271 -9.76 6.63 8.01
C LEU A 271 -10.34 6.27 9.40
N GLU A 272 -9.84 5.23 10.05
CA GLU A 272 -10.26 4.94 11.42
C GLU A 272 -9.78 6.05 12.36
N GLY A 273 -10.69 6.64 13.12
CA GLY A 273 -10.38 7.74 14.02
C GLY A 273 -9.47 7.31 15.17
N GLY A 274 -8.25 7.76 15.12
CA GLY A 274 -7.18 7.39 16.03
C GLY A 274 -6.18 6.47 15.33
N VAL A 275 -5.38 7.04 14.44
CA VAL A 275 -4.21 6.35 13.91
C VAL A 275 -3.36 5.94 15.11
N THR A 276 -3.20 4.62 15.30
CA THR A 276 -2.45 4.06 16.41
C THR A 276 -1.07 3.66 15.90
N GLY A 277 -0.02 4.20 16.51
CA GLY A 277 1.34 3.77 16.25
C GLY A 277 1.67 2.44 16.94
N PHE A 278 2.83 1.88 16.64
CA PHE A 278 3.32 0.62 17.20
C PHE A 278 3.21 0.55 18.73
N ALA A 279 3.46 1.65 19.45
CA ALA A 279 3.37 1.70 20.90
C ALA A 279 1.94 1.46 21.40
N SER A 280 0.95 2.00 20.73
CA SER A 280 -0.47 1.84 21.09
C SER A 280 -0.97 0.44 20.74
N GLU A 281 -0.60 -0.10 19.59
CA GLU A 281 -0.94 -1.46 19.18
C GLU A 281 -0.31 -2.50 20.12
N ARG A 282 0.95 -2.30 20.51
CA ARG A 282 1.62 -3.15 21.50
C ARG A 282 0.93 -3.10 22.86
N ALA A 283 0.53 -1.92 23.33
CA ALA A 283 -0.18 -1.77 24.61
C ALA A 283 -1.55 -2.47 24.57
N ALA A 284 -2.28 -2.35 23.47
CA ALA A 284 -3.55 -3.05 23.27
C ALA A 284 -3.37 -4.58 23.24
N ALA A 285 -2.35 -5.08 22.54
CA ALA A 285 -2.01 -6.50 22.48
C ALA A 285 -1.61 -7.07 23.84
N ALA A 286 -0.80 -6.33 24.62
CA ALA A 286 -0.34 -6.74 25.96
C ALA A 286 -1.47 -6.77 27.00
N ALA A 287 -2.47 -5.88 26.86
CA ALA A 287 -3.62 -5.83 27.76
C ALA A 287 -4.64 -6.96 27.53
N GLY A 288 -4.44 -7.85 26.55
CA GLY A 288 -5.45 -8.84 26.12
C GLY A 288 -6.75 -8.16 25.70
N ALA A 289 -6.66 -6.88 25.36
CA ALA A 289 -7.82 -6.08 25.05
C ALA A 289 -8.42 -6.58 23.73
N ASP A 290 -9.69 -6.94 23.82
CA ASP A 290 -10.53 -7.04 22.64
C ASP A 290 -10.29 -5.78 21.77
N SER A 291 -9.71 -5.96 20.59
CA SER A 291 -9.39 -4.88 19.64
C SER A 291 -10.64 -4.08 19.20
N THR A 292 -11.80 -4.47 19.73
CA THR A 292 -13.07 -3.74 19.61
C THR A 292 -13.22 -2.60 20.62
N ARG A 293 -12.34 -2.51 21.66
CA ARG A 293 -12.41 -1.43 22.64
C ARG A 293 -11.59 -0.21 22.20
N PRO A 294 -12.19 0.97 22.20
CA PRO A 294 -11.50 2.20 21.89
C PRO A 294 -10.41 2.52 22.92
N GLY A 295 -9.18 2.71 22.45
CA GLY A 295 -8.14 3.37 23.26
C GLY A 295 -8.58 4.80 23.65
N ALA A 296 -8.12 5.28 24.82
CA ALA A 296 -8.58 6.49 25.49
C ALA A 296 -8.14 7.83 24.85
N GLY A 297 -7.99 7.91 23.53
CA GLY A 297 -7.89 9.18 22.80
C GLY A 297 -9.24 9.51 22.17
N ALA A 298 -9.62 10.78 22.13
CA ALA A 298 -10.87 11.22 21.50
C ALA A 298 -10.94 10.69 20.06
N LYS A 299 -11.77 9.66 19.84
CA LYS A 299 -11.94 9.04 18.51
C LYS A 299 -12.52 10.09 17.57
N ARG A 300 -11.75 10.50 16.56
CA ARG A 300 -12.35 11.11 15.38
C ARG A 300 -13.27 10.08 14.74
N ALA A 301 -14.48 10.51 14.39
CA ALA A 301 -15.37 9.65 13.62
C ALA A 301 -14.68 9.32 12.26
N THR A 302 -14.79 8.08 11.82
CA THR A 302 -14.38 7.68 10.48
C THR A 302 -15.09 8.60 9.48
N PRO A 303 -14.37 9.24 8.54
CA PRO A 303 -15.01 10.04 7.51
C PRO A 303 -16.09 9.23 6.78
N SER A 304 -17.21 9.84 6.51
CA SER A 304 -18.22 9.24 5.64
C SER A 304 -17.67 9.07 4.20
N PRO A 305 -18.29 8.22 3.36
CA PRO A 305 -17.91 8.10 1.96
C PRO A 305 -17.84 9.44 1.20
N MET A 306 -18.75 10.37 1.49
CA MET A 306 -18.77 11.69 0.83
C MET A 306 -17.68 12.64 1.35
N GLU A 307 -17.34 12.55 2.63
CA GLU A 307 -16.19 13.30 3.18
C GLU A 307 -14.88 12.79 2.57
N LEU A 308 -14.73 11.47 2.38
CA LEU A 308 -13.57 10.93 1.69
C LEU A 308 -13.50 11.39 0.22
N VAL A 309 -14.62 11.47 -0.48
CA VAL A 309 -14.69 12.02 -1.84
C VAL A 309 -14.18 13.46 -1.87
N ALA A 310 -14.62 14.30 -0.93
CA ALA A 310 -14.15 15.69 -0.85
C ALA A 310 -12.63 15.78 -0.59
N LEU A 311 -12.11 14.94 0.30
CA LEU A 311 -10.67 14.85 0.56
C LEU A 311 -9.90 14.38 -0.68
N ALA A 312 -10.34 13.31 -1.33
CA ALA A 312 -9.70 12.75 -2.51
C ALA A 312 -9.70 13.73 -3.69
N SER A 313 -10.76 14.51 -3.85
CA SER A 313 -10.84 15.58 -4.88
C SER A 313 -9.72 16.62 -4.67
N ASN A 314 -9.45 17.00 -3.43
CA ASN A 314 -8.34 17.89 -3.10
C ASN A 314 -6.97 17.26 -3.41
N TRP A 315 -6.80 15.96 -3.14
CA TRP A 315 -5.55 15.26 -3.43
C TRP A 315 -5.32 15.09 -4.94
N ILE A 316 -6.38 14.79 -5.70
CA ILE A 316 -6.33 14.74 -7.18
C ILE A 316 -5.96 16.10 -7.75
N GLY A 317 -6.57 17.17 -7.22
CA GLY A 317 -6.21 18.55 -7.57
C GLY A 317 -4.75 18.91 -7.23
N ALA A 318 -4.18 18.29 -6.19
CA ALA A 318 -2.77 18.42 -5.82
C ALA A 318 -1.83 17.50 -6.62
N GLY A 319 -2.34 16.74 -7.60
CA GLY A 319 -1.56 15.89 -8.51
C GLY A 319 -1.61 14.39 -8.23
N ALA A 320 -2.37 13.92 -7.23
CA ALA A 320 -2.52 12.49 -6.99
C ALA A 320 -3.18 11.80 -8.20
N ARG A 321 -2.64 10.64 -8.58
CA ARG A 321 -3.17 9.77 -9.63
C ARG A 321 -3.56 8.39 -9.10
N ILE A 322 -3.33 8.15 -7.83
CA ILE A 322 -3.73 6.95 -7.10
C ILE A 322 -4.46 7.44 -5.86
N VAL A 323 -5.69 7.00 -5.65
CA VAL A 323 -6.49 7.39 -4.49
C VAL A 323 -7.22 6.19 -3.90
N GLY A 324 -7.54 6.28 -2.62
CA GLY A 324 -8.29 5.25 -1.89
C GLY A 324 -8.31 5.55 -0.39
N GLY A 325 -8.41 4.51 0.41
CA GLY A 325 -8.27 4.60 1.86
C GLY A 325 -7.60 3.35 2.42
N CYS A 326 -6.90 3.49 3.53
CA CYS A 326 -6.32 2.39 4.29
C CYS A 326 -7.34 1.84 5.30
N CYS A 327 -6.93 1.61 6.55
CA CYS A 327 -7.84 1.11 7.59
C CYS A 327 -9.10 1.98 7.73
N GLY A 328 -10.25 1.34 7.94
CA GLY A 328 -11.56 2.01 8.01
C GLY A 328 -12.21 2.30 6.66
N ALA A 329 -11.49 2.23 5.54
CA ALA A 329 -12.11 2.31 4.23
C ALA A 329 -12.87 1.02 3.91
N THR A 330 -14.15 1.15 3.59
CA THR A 330 -15.07 0.06 3.29
C THR A 330 -15.44 0.04 1.80
N PRO A 331 -16.09 -1.02 1.28
CA PRO A 331 -16.59 -1.02 -0.09
C PRO A 331 -17.52 0.15 -0.43
N SER A 332 -18.22 0.74 0.56
CA SER A 332 -19.04 1.94 0.33
C SER A 332 -18.20 3.19 0.04
N HIS A 333 -17.04 3.33 0.68
CA HIS A 333 -16.09 4.41 0.39
C HIS A 333 -15.51 4.27 -1.02
N VAL A 334 -15.09 3.06 -1.40
CA VAL A 334 -14.57 2.76 -2.74
C VAL A 334 -15.63 3.06 -3.81
N ARG A 335 -16.89 2.67 -3.59
CA ARG A 335 -18.00 2.96 -4.53
C ARG A 335 -18.25 4.45 -4.70
N ALA A 336 -18.19 5.23 -3.62
CA ALA A 336 -18.37 6.68 -3.69
C ALA A 336 -17.22 7.36 -4.43
N LEU A 337 -15.97 6.93 -4.16
CA LEU A 337 -14.80 7.42 -4.90
C LEU A 337 -14.89 7.08 -6.38
N ARG A 338 -15.30 5.85 -6.76
CA ARG A 338 -15.48 5.46 -8.16
C ARG A 338 -16.46 6.37 -8.87
N ALA A 339 -17.63 6.60 -8.28
CA ALA A 339 -18.64 7.47 -8.87
C ALA A 339 -18.12 8.91 -9.06
N ALA A 340 -17.37 9.43 -8.12
CA ALA A 340 -16.77 10.76 -8.20
C ALA A 340 -15.68 10.83 -9.29
N ILE A 341 -14.80 9.84 -9.39
CA ILE A 341 -13.74 9.77 -10.41
C ILE A 341 -14.38 9.72 -11.80
N ASP A 342 -15.37 8.84 -12.01
CA ASP A 342 -16.07 8.70 -13.30
C ASP A 342 -16.78 10.00 -13.71
N SER A 343 -17.27 10.77 -12.73
CA SER A 343 -17.89 12.09 -12.99
C SER A 343 -16.83 13.12 -13.41
N LEU A 344 -15.68 13.13 -12.76
CA LEU A 344 -14.57 14.03 -13.12
C LEU A 344 -14.04 13.75 -14.53
N GLU A 345 -13.86 12.46 -14.88
CA GLU A 345 -13.39 12.05 -16.20
C GLU A 345 -14.36 12.45 -17.33
N LYS A 346 -15.68 12.38 -17.08
CA LYS A 346 -16.71 12.82 -18.04
C LYS A 346 -16.79 14.35 -18.22
N SER A 347 -16.40 15.10 -17.20
CA SER A 347 -16.46 16.57 -17.22
C SER A 347 -15.21 17.22 -17.82
N GLY A 348 -14.11 16.48 -17.93
CA GLY A 348 -12.80 16.94 -18.42
C GLY A 348 -12.48 16.54 -19.87
N GLY A 349 -13.34 15.74 -20.51
CA GLY A 349 -13.30 15.38 -21.93
C GLY A 349 -14.31 16.20 -22.70
#